data_ec9eba93675e3668f4ef60c1c2680b61
#
_entry.id   ec9eba93675e3668f4ef60c1c2680b61
#
_cell.length_a   1.000
_cell.length_b   1.000
_cell.length_c   1.000
_cell.angle_alpha   90.00
_cell.angle_beta   90.00
_cell.angle_gamma   90.00
#
_symmetry.space_group_name_H-M   'P 1'
#
loop_
_entity.id
_entity.type
_entity.pdbx_description
1 polymer ?
#
loop_
_entity_poly.entity_id
_entity_poly.type
_entity_poly.pdbx_seq_one_letter_code
_entity_poly.pdbx_strand_id
1 'polypeptide(L)'
;GSGLVGSEMCIRDSYTPKERYLRQIADNGLQDEVILHDRFIPDEQVKYYFSAVDFVVQPYKTATQSGVTQIAYQFCVPMVVTDVGGLSEIVPDGRVGYVCEPTVQGVADAIARMYDGDTIERFRLNCIEERKRFSWEEMCTRIAELYEMVR
;
A
#
# COMPACT_ATOMS: atom_id res chain seq x y z
N GLY A 1 -12.93 0.33 20.68
CA GLY A 1 -12.10 -0.36 19.75
C GLY A 1 -10.64 -0.12 20.06
N SER A 2 -9.93 -1.15 20.49
CA SER A 2 -8.49 -1.09 20.61
C SER A 2 -7.94 -1.19 19.19
N GLY A 3 -7.71 -0.05 18.54
CA GLY A 3 -6.87 -0.01 17.36
C GLY A 3 -5.50 -0.59 17.74
N LEU A 4 -5.00 -1.52 16.96
CA LEU A 4 -3.60 -1.92 17.04
C LEU A 4 -2.78 -0.66 16.75
N VAL A 5 -2.25 -0.04 17.79
CA VAL A 5 -1.32 1.08 17.67
C VAL A 5 0.03 0.46 17.39
N GLY A 6 0.38 0.36 16.16
CA GLY A 6 1.66 -0.19 15.73
C GLY A 6 1.78 -0.20 14.21
N SER A 7 2.99 -0.06 13.71
CA SER A 7 3.29 -0.20 12.30
C SER A 7 4.10 -1.46 12.04
N GLU A 8 3.66 -2.28 11.09
CA GLU A 8 4.43 -3.42 10.60
C GLU A 8 5.22 -3.00 9.36
N MET A 9 6.52 -3.26 9.39
CA MET A 9 7.40 -2.99 8.27
C MET A 9 7.96 -4.32 7.75
N CYS A 10 7.57 -4.69 6.51
CA CYS A 10 8.16 -5.82 5.81
C CYS A 10 9.30 -5.32 4.92
N ILE A 11 10.54 -5.71 5.26
CA ILE A 11 11.71 -5.43 4.44
C ILE A 11 12.00 -6.67 3.61
N ARG A 12 11.74 -6.60 2.32
CA ARG A 12 12.01 -7.71 1.39
C ARG A 12 13.41 -7.67 0.79
N ASP A 13 14.10 -6.52 0.84
CA ASP A 13 15.37 -6.34 0.17
C ASP A 13 16.56 -6.35 1.13
N SER A 14 17.46 -7.29 0.87
CA SER A 14 18.75 -7.47 1.55
C SER A 14 19.79 -6.38 1.28
N TYR A 15 19.43 -5.33 0.53
CA TYR A 15 20.38 -4.27 0.15
C TYR A 15 20.57 -3.18 1.21
N THR A 16 19.63 -3.03 2.14
CA THR A 16 19.80 -2.08 3.24
C THR A 16 19.89 -2.85 4.54
N PRO A 17 21.02 -2.71 5.28
CA PRO A 17 21.22 -3.40 6.56
C PRO A 17 20.08 -3.03 7.54
N LYS A 18 19.44 -4.04 8.13
CA LYS A 18 18.33 -3.86 9.09
C LYS A 18 18.75 -3.05 10.31
N GLU A 19 20.03 -3.06 10.65
CA GLU A 19 20.63 -2.31 11.75
C GLU A 19 20.32 -0.82 11.67
N ARG A 20 20.23 -0.27 10.47
CA ARG A 20 19.84 1.13 10.25
C ARG A 20 18.41 1.41 10.75
N TYR A 21 17.48 0.53 10.42
CA TYR A 21 16.08 0.68 10.85
C TYR A 21 15.93 0.45 12.35
N LEU A 22 16.58 -0.59 12.88
CA LEU A 22 16.58 -0.86 14.31
C LEU A 22 17.15 0.32 15.12
N ARG A 23 18.21 0.95 14.62
CA ARG A 23 18.77 2.16 15.25
C ARG A 23 17.77 3.32 15.19
N GLN A 24 17.15 3.59 14.06
CA GLN A 24 16.15 4.66 13.95
C GLN A 24 14.95 4.43 14.88
N ILE A 25 14.47 3.19 14.98
CA ILE A 25 13.40 2.82 15.90
C ILE A 25 13.83 3.08 17.35
N ALA A 26 15.03 2.66 17.73
CA ALA A 26 15.57 2.86 19.07
C ALA A 26 15.80 4.35 19.42
N ASP A 27 16.41 5.10 18.49
CA ASP A 27 16.72 6.53 18.68
C ASP A 27 15.44 7.38 18.85
N ASN A 28 14.30 6.91 18.30
CA ASN A 28 13.01 7.57 18.43
C ASN A 28 12.10 6.95 19.52
N GLY A 29 12.57 5.96 20.25
CA GLY A 29 11.79 5.32 21.33
C GLY A 29 10.56 4.55 20.85
N LEU A 30 10.59 3.99 19.63
CA LEU A 30 9.45 3.36 18.97
C LEU A 30 9.48 1.83 19.01
N GLN A 31 10.23 1.23 19.94
CA GLN A 31 10.46 -0.23 20.00
C GLN A 31 9.17 -1.01 20.25
N ASP A 32 8.24 -0.43 21.00
CA ASP A 32 6.96 -1.05 21.32
C ASP A 32 5.86 -0.77 20.26
N GLU A 33 6.14 0.15 19.33
CA GLU A 33 5.17 0.60 18.32
C GLU A 33 5.50 0.09 16.91
N VAL A 34 6.75 -0.27 16.63
CA VAL A 34 7.21 -0.73 15.32
C VAL A 34 7.61 -2.19 15.35
N ILE A 35 6.88 -3.03 14.64
CA ILE A 35 7.21 -4.45 14.47
C ILE A 35 7.93 -4.63 13.13
N LEU A 36 9.17 -5.12 13.19
CA LEU A 36 10.02 -5.34 12.02
C LEU A 36 10.00 -6.81 11.61
N HIS A 37 9.46 -7.10 10.43
CA HIS A 37 9.52 -8.42 9.81
C HIS A 37 10.58 -8.43 8.71
N ASP A 38 11.72 -9.08 8.93
CA ASP A 38 12.83 -9.21 7.97
C ASP A 38 12.91 -10.63 7.36
N ARG A 39 11.78 -11.31 7.30
CA ARG A 39 11.67 -12.66 6.74
C ARG A 39 10.75 -12.68 5.52
N PHE A 40 10.95 -13.67 4.67
CA PHE A 40 9.98 -13.98 3.62
C PHE A 40 8.62 -14.32 4.23
N ILE A 41 7.57 -13.71 3.73
CA ILE A 41 6.19 -14.00 4.12
C ILE A 41 5.61 -14.98 3.09
N PRO A 42 5.30 -16.23 3.48
CA PRO A 42 4.62 -17.18 2.59
C PRO A 42 3.25 -16.68 2.15
N ASP A 43 2.82 -17.07 0.95
CA ASP A 43 1.56 -16.60 0.35
C ASP A 43 0.34 -16.88 1.25
N GLU A 44 0.36 -18.01 1.97
CA GLU A 44 -0.73 -18.38 2.89
C GLU A 44 -0.85 -17.42 4.09
N GLN A 45 0.25 -16.72 4.43
CA GLN A 45 0.29 -15.77 5.54
C GLN A 45 -0.06 -14.34 5.11
N VAL A 46 0.05 -13.98 3.84
CA VAL A 46 -0.23 -12.64 3.32
C VAL A 46 -1.60 -12.14 3.74
N LYS A 47 -2.61 -13.02 3.71
CA LYS A 47 -3.98 -12.69 4.12
C LYS A 47 -4.09 -12.18 5.56
N TYR A 48 -3.26 -12.68 6.47
CA TYR A 48 -3.30 -12.25 7.88
C TYR A 48 -2.81 -10.82 8.04
N TYR A 49 -1.74 -10.46 7.34
CA TYR A 49 -1.21 -9.09 7.33
C TYR A 49 -2.23 -8.12 6.74
N PHE A 50 -2.72 -8.39 5.54
CA PHE A 50 -3.66 -7.48 4.86
C PHE A 50 -5.05 -7.41 5.52
N SER A 51 -5.44 -8.42 6.30
CA SER A 51 -6.68 -8.37 7.07
C SER A 51 -6.54 -7.65 8.42
N ALA A 52 -5.31 -7.47 8.90
CA ALA A 52 -5.04 -6.84 10.19
C ALA A 52 -4.75 -5.33 10.10
N VAL A 53 -4.33 -4.84 8.93
CA VAL A 53 -3.90 -3.45 8.77
C VAL A 53 -5.06 -2.53 8.38
N ASP A 54 -4.97 -1.28 8.81
CA ASP A 54 -5.91 -0.23 8.41
C ASP A 54 -5.62 0.26 6.99
N PHE A 55 -4.36 0.42 6.63
CA PHE A 55 -3.89 0.79 5.30
C PHE A 55 -2.44 0.37 5.08
N VAL A 56 -1.99 0.39 3.84
CA VAL A 56 -0.62 0.06 3.43
C VAL A 56 0.12 1.32 3.03
N VAL A 57 1.38 1.46 3.47
CA VAL A 57 2.25 2.57 3.07
C VAL A 57 3.39 2.04 2.21
N GLN A 58 3.56 2.63 1.02
CA GLN A 58 4.60 2.26 0.05
C GLN A 58 5.47 3.50 -0.26
N PRO A 59 6.45 3.82 0.61
CA PRO A 59 7.25 5.03 0.50
C PRO A 59 8.44 4.81 -0.45
N TYR A 60 8.16 4.37 -1.67
CA TYR A 60 9.22 4.12 -2.64
C TYR A 60 9.88 5.40 -3.12
N LYS A 61 11.19 5.37 -3.30
CA LYS A 61 11.96 6.45 -3.94
C LYS A 61 11.95 6.32 -5.45
N THR A 62 11.89 5.09 -5.93
CA THR A 62 11.78 4.73 -7.35
C THR A 62 11.00 3.43 -7.44
N ALA A 63 10.07 3.36 -8.36
CA ALA A 63 9.33 2.14 -8.68
C ALA A 63 8.82 2.23 -10.12
N THR A 64 8.63 1.11 -10.78
CA THR A 64 7.85 1.02 -12.02
C THR A 64 6.41 0.65 -11.70
N GLN A 65 6.24 -0.43 -10.97
CA GLN A 65 4.96 -0.94 -10.45
C GLN A 65 5.21 -1.65 -9.11
N SER A 66 4.14 -1.95 -8.39
CA SER A 66 4.22 -2.71 -7.15
C SER A 66 3.15 -3.79 -7.09
N GLY A 67 3.57 -5.04 -6.89
CA GLY A 67 2.65 -6.15 -6.62
C GLY A 67 1.85 -5.96 -5.33
N VAL A 68 2.39 -5.19 -4.38
CA VAL A 68 1.72 -4.88 -3.11
C VAL A 68 0.43 -4.10 -3.33
N THR A 69 0.37 -3.20 -4.33
CA THR A 69 -0.86 -2.46 -4.68
C THR A 69 -1.97 -3.40 -5.14
N GLN A 70 -1.65 -4.44 -5.92
CA GLN A 70 -2.63 -5.41 -6.39
C GLN A 70 -3.16 -6.27 -5.24
N ILE A 71 -2.29 -6.66 -4.30
CA ILE A 71 -2.70 -7.39 -3.10
C ILE A 71 -3.59 -6.50 -2.22
N ALA A 72 -3.23 -5.22 -2.03
CA ALA A 72 -4.05 -4.28 -1.28
C ALA A 72 -5.47 -4.13 -1.87
N TYR A 73 -5.60 -4.06 -3.19
CA TYR A 73 -6.91 -4.06 -3.86
C TYR A 73 -7.69 -5.35 -3.61
N GLN A 74 -7.04 -6.51 -3.65
CA GLN A 74 -7.69 -7.78 -3.39
C GLN A 74 -8.33 -7.82 -2.01
N PHE A 75 -7.66 -7.26 -1.01
CA PHE A 75 -8.16 -7.18 0.37
C PHE A 75 -8.93 -5.88 0.68
N CYS A 76 -9.15 -5.01 -0.30
CA CYS A 76 -9.80 -3.72 -0.14
C CYS A 76 -9.11 -2.85 0.93
N VAL A 77 -7.79 -2.89 1.00
CA VAL A 77 -6.98 -2.10 1.93
C VAL A 77 -6.58 -0.79 1.28
N PRO A 78 -6.88 0.37 1.87
CA PRO A 78 -6.43 1.67 1.38
C PRO A 78 -4.90 1.79 1.35
N MET A 79 -4.41 2.74 0.57
CA MET A 79 -2.97 2.86 0.34
C MET A 79 -2.48 4.30 0.49
N VAL A 80 -1.28 4.45 1.04
CA VAL A 80 -0.47 5.66 0.89
C VAL A 80 0.72 5.30 0.02
N VAL A 81 0.86 5.97 -1.12
CA VAL A 81 1.94 5.70 -2.07
C VAL A 81 2.67 6.99 -2.42
N THR A 82 3.94 6.89 -2.71
CA THR A 82 4.70 8.01 -3.26
C THR A 82 4.44 8.15 -4.76
N ASP A 83 4.47 9.39 -5.27
CA ASP A 83 4.30 9.70 -6.70
C ASP A 83 5.57 9.35 -7.48
N VAL A 84 5.77 8.05 -7.71
CA VAL A 84 6.89 7.52 -8.47
C VAL A 84 6.42 6.41 -9.43
N GLY A 85 6.96 6.41 -10.63
CA GLY A 85 6.59 5.43 -11.67
C GLY A 85 5.10 5.43 -11.97
N GLY A 86 4.50 4.24 -12.07
CA GLY A 86 3.07 4.05 -12.35
C GLY A 86 2.18 3.95 -11.10
N LEU A 87 2.67 4.27 -9.90
CA LEU A 87 1.88 4.09 -8.67
C LEU A 87 0.68 5.03 -8.59
N SER A 88 0.84 6.30 -9.00
CA SER A 88 -0.24 7.27 -9.04
C SER A 88 -1.35 6.94 -10.07
N GLU A 89 -1.01 6.19 -11.12
CA GLU A 89 -1.99 5.70 -12.09
C GLU A 89 -2.84 4.55 -11.53
N ILE A 90 -2.23 3.74 -10.65
CA ILE A 90 -2.88 2.59 -10.03
C ILE A 90 -3.68 3.01 -8.81
N VAL A 91 -3.22 3.98 -8.03
CA VAL A 91 -3.84 4.48 -6.80
C VAL A 91 -4.39 5.88 -7.04
N PRO A 92 -5.67 6.03 -7.45
CA PRO A 92 -6.29 7.34 -7.61
C PRO A 92 -6.30 8.12 -6.30
N ASP A 93 -5.62 9.27 -6.29
CA ASP A 93 -5.49 10.14 -5.11
C ASP A 93 -6.84 10.59 -4.55
N GLY A 94 -6.99 10.53 -3.24
CA GLY A 94 -8.22 10.90 -2.53
C GLY A 94 -9.40 9.95 -2.74
N ARG A 95 -9.24 8.85 -3.49
CA ARG A 95 -10.31 7.89 -3.77
C ARG A 95 -10.11 6.56 -3.02
N VAL A 96 -8.95 5.94 -3.15
CA VAL A 96 -8.60 4.65 -2.51
C VAL A 96 -7.37 4.77 -1.62
N GLY A 97 -6.82 5.95 -1.52
CA GLY A 97 -5.63 6.25 -0.76
C GLY A 97 -5.13 7.65 -1.05
N TYR A 98 -3.91 7.94 -0.63
CA TYR A 98 -3.23 9.19 -0.93
C TYR A 98 -1.95 8.95 -1.71
N VAL A 99 -1.73 9.80 -2.69
CA VAL A 99 -0.46 9.91 -3.44
C VAL A 99 0.30 11.12 -2.90
N CYS A 100 1.55 10.94 -2.52
CA CYS A 100 2.35 11.99 -1.89
C CYS A 100 3.73 12.11 -2.52
N GLU A 101 4.38 13.22 -2.30
CA GLU A 101 5.78 13.39 -2.69
C GLU A 101 6.69 12.35 -2.00
N PRO A 102 7.76 11.87 -2.68
CA PRO A 102 8.69 10.89 -2.11
C PRO A 102 9.64 11.53 -1.08
N THR A 103 9.07 12.27 -0.14
CA THR A 103 9.76 12.94 0.98
C THR A 103 9.23 12.41 2.31
N VAL A 104 10.05 12.53 3.35
CA VAL A 104 9.64 12.12 4.72
C VAL A 104 8.38 12.87 5.16
N GLN A 105 8.35 14.19 4.90
CA GLN A 105 7.21 15.02 5.29
C GLN A 105 5.95 14.65 4.48
N GLY A 106 6.07 14.49 3.16
CA GLY A 106 4.95 14.11 2.30
C GLY A 106 4.30 12.78 2.74
N VAL A 107 5.11 11.77 3.07
CA VAL A 107 4.62 10.49 3.57
C VAL A 107 3.97 10.65 4.94
N ALA A 108 4.58 11.41 5.86
CA ALA A 108 4.03 11.64 7.20
C ALA A 108 2.67 12.36 7.15
N ASP A 109 2.56 13.41 6.31
CA ASP A 109 1.32 14.16 6.13
C ASP A 109 0.22 13.30 5.52
N ALA A 110 0.56 12.45 4.54
CA ALA A 110 -0.39 11.52 3.94
C ALA A 110 -0.88 10.48 4.96
N ILE A 111 0.01 9.93 5.79
CA ILE A 111 -0.36 9.01 6.88
C ILE A 111 -1.29 9.72 7.87
N ALA A 112 -0.98 10.94 8.29
CA ALA A 112 -1.83 11.70 9.22
C ALA A 112 -3.25 11.89 8.66
N ARG A 113 -3.36 12.27 7.37
CA ARG A 113 -4.64 12.44 6.68
C ARG A 113 -5.47 11.15 6.59
N MET A 114 -4.87 9.96 6.63
CA MET A 114 -5.62 8.70 6.66
C MET A 114 -6.51 8.59 7.90
N TYR A 115 -6.11 9.20 9.01
CA TYR A 115 -6.87 9.19 10.27
C TYR A 115 -7.92 10.31 10.38
N ASP A 116 -8.08 11.14 9.35
CA ASP A 116 -9.09 12.21 9.34
C ASP A 116 -10.50 11.64 9.13
N GLY A 117 -11.35 11.76 10.16
CA GLY A 117 -12.75 11.36 10.11
C GLY A 117 -12.96 9.88 9.73
N ASP A 118 -13.74 9.63 8.68
CA ASP A 118 -14.10 8.32 8.15
C ASP A 118 -13.27 7.90 6.92
N THR A 119 -12.12 8.53 6.69
CA THR A 119 -11.33 8.39 5.47
C THR A 119 -10.97 6.94 5.16
N ILE A 120 -10.50 6.17 6.15
CA ILE A 120 -10.11 4.77 5.96
C ILE A 120 -11.31 3.94 5.48
N GLU A 121 -12.46 4.07 6.14
CA GLU A 121 -13.66 3.30 5.79
C GLU A 121 -14.17 3.69 4.40
N ARG A 122 -14.24 4.96 4.10
CA ARG A 122 -14.62 5.47 2.78
C ARG A 122 -13.70 4.93 1.68
N PHE A 123 -12.38 4.92 1.90
CA PHE A 123 -11.42 4.38 0.93
C PHE A 123 -11.53 2.87 0.79
N ARG A 124 -11.83 2.13 1.86
CA ARG A 124 -12.13 0.69 1.79
C ARG A 124 -13.31 0.40 0.87
N LEU A 125 -14.41 1.14 1.03
CA LEU A 125 -15.57 1.01 0.16
C LEU A 125 -15.25 1.32 -1.30
N ASN A 126 -14.47 2.37 -1.54
CA ASN A 126 -14.04 2.73 -2.89
C ASN A 126 -13.11 1.68 -3.51
N CYS A 127 -12.27 1.01 -2.72
CA CYS A 127 -11.43 -0.09 -3.20
C CYS A 127 -12.26 -1.25 -3.78
N ILE A 128 -13.46 -1.51 -3.26
CA ILE A 128 -14.36 -2.55 -3.78
C ILE A 128 -14.74 -2.25 -5.23
N GLU A 129 -15.00 -0.99 -5.57
CA GLU A 129 -15.34 -0.59 -6.93
C GLU A 129 -14.10 -0.49 -7.81
N GLU A 130 -13.04 0.13 -7.30
CA GLU A 130 -11.85 0.40 -8.09
C GLU A 130 -11.09 -0.88 -8.49
N ARG A 131 -11.08 -1.92 -7.64
CA ARG A 131 -10.45 -3.21 -7.96
C ARG A 131 -11.01 -3.89 -9.20
N LYS A 132 -12.25 -3.57 -9.61
CA LYS A 132 -12.87 -4.13 -10.81
C LYS A 132 -12.05 -3.83 -12.07
N ARG A 133 -11.35 -2.70 -12.10
CA ARG A 133 -10.44 -2.33 -13.20
C ARG A 133 -9.32 -3.35 -13.45
N PHE A 134 -8.98 -4.14 -12.42
CA PHE A 134 -7.89 -5.12 -12.45
C PHE A 134 -8.41 -6.56 -12.51
N SER A 135 -9.71 -6.75 -12.77
CA SER A 135 -10.30 -8.09 -12.92
C SER A 135 -9.92 -8.74 -14.25
N TRP A 136 -9.89 -10.05 -14.26
CA TRP A 136 -9.70 -10.83 -15.49
C TRP A 136 -10.79 -10.54 -16.53
N GLU A 137 -12.02 -10.31 -16.08
CA GLU A 137 -13.14 -9.97 -16.95
C GLU A 137 -12.89 -8.65 -17.71
N GLU A 138 -12.46 -7.60 -16.99
CA GLU A 138 -12.12 -6.32 -17.60
C GLU A 138 -10.95 -6.47 -18.57
N MET A 139 -9.93 -7.22 -18.20
CA MET A 139 -8.79 -7.48 -19.08
C MET A 139 -9.23 -8.20 -20.38
N CYS A 140 -10.04 -9.24 -20.28
CA CYS A 140 -10.57 -9.96 -21.43
C CYS A 140 -11.43 -9.05 -22.32
N THR A 141 -12.27 -8.22 -21.73
CA THR A 141 -13.09 -7.23 -22.44
C THR A 141 -12.23 -6.27 -23.25
N ARG A 142 -11.18 -5.69 -22.61
CA ARG A 142 -10.25 -4.77 -23.29
C ARG A 142 -9.48 -5.43 -24.43
N ILE A 143 -9.07 -6.68 -24.25
CA ILE A 143 -8.41 -7.43 -25.33
C ILE A 143 -9.37 -7.65 -26.51
N ALA A 144 -10.63 -8.01 -26.23
CA ALA A 144 -11.63 -8.20 -27.28
C ALA A 144 -11.93 -6.90 -28.03
N GLU A 145 -12.10 -5.78 -27.32
CA GLU A 145 -12.27 -4.46 -27.91
C GLU A 145 -11.12 -4.08 -28.84
N LEU A 146 -9.87 -4.27 -28.39
CA LEU A 146 -8.68 -4.01 -29.20
C LEU A 146 -8.64 -4.88 -30.44
N TYR A 147 -9.01 -6.16 -30.33
CA TYR A 147 -9.07 -7.07 -31.46
C TYR A 147 -10.05 -6.60 -32.54
N GLU A 148 -11.24 -6.13 -32.13
CA GLU A 148 -12.23 -5.60 -33.07
C GLU A 148 -11.78 -4.28 -33.73
N MET A 149 -10.99 -3.46 -33.04
CA MET A 149 -10.47 -2.20 -33.58
C MET A 149 -9.39 -2.37 -34.65
N VAL A 150 -8.70 -3.50 -34.68
CA VAL A 150 -7.59 -3.77 -35.62
C VAL A 150 -7.99 -4.72 -36.76
N ARG A 151 -9.24 -5.15 -36.78
CA ARG A 151 -9.80 -6.03 -37.80
C ARG A 151 -10.50 -5.22 -38.90
#